data_72d6100b2f4f67e489963f80a9fbe4c3
#
_entry.id   72d6100b2f4f67e489963f80a9fbe4c3
#
_cell.length_a   1.000
_cell.length_b   1.000
_cell.length_c   1.000
_cell.angle_alpha   90.00
_cell.angle_beta   90.00
_cell.angle_gamma   90.00
#
_symmetry.space_group_name_H-M   'P 1'
#
loop_
_entity.id
_entity.type
_entity.pdbx_description
1 polymer ?
#
loop_
_entity_poly.entity_id
_entity_poly.type
_entity_poly.pdbx_seq_one_letter_code
_entity_poly.pdbx_strand_id
1 'polypeptide(L)'
;MEYFIKVMGLGISIPLTKIKVEGEPVKLPEREYLSLFVCRMPEITFSSAGQIKVHNNIFTGWRVVEEKTGLTVGDGKSKSGAIRHAYKTLQNYSKEQLEEFIKKNENRKCLSEPMTDI
;
A
#
# COMPACT_ATOMS: atom_id res chain seq x y z
N MET A 1 14.86 -2.08 1.49
CA MET A 1 14.48 -2.09 0.07
C MET A 1 13.40 -1.05 -0.19
N GLU A 2 13.52 -0.30 -1.26
CA GLU A 2 12.55 0.77 -1.55
C GLU A 2 11.36 0.26 -2.37
N TYR A 3 10.18 0.69 -1.98
CA TYR A 3 8.93 0.33 -2.64
C TYR A 3 8.06 1.57 -2.80
N PHE A 4 6.98 1.45 -3.58
CA PHE A 4 6.00 2.50 -3.74
C PHE A 4 4.64 2.07 -3.24
N ILE A 5 3.95 2.97 -2.53
CA ILE A 5 2.56 2.80 -2.11
C ILE A 5 1.72 3.83 -2.84
N LYS A 6 0.58 3.43 -3.35
CA LYS A 6 -0.39 4.36 -3.93
C LYS A 6 -1.24 4.98 -2.83
N VAL A 7 -1.33 6.31 -2.86
CA VAL A 7 -2.13 7.09 -1.91
C VAL A 7 -3.49 7.36 -2.53
N MET A 8 -4.54 6.89 -1.87
CA MET A 8 -5.92 7.08 -2.33
C MET A 8 -6.48 8.37 -1.76
N GLY A 9 -7.14 9.15 -2.61
CA GLY A 9 -7.84 10.34 -2.16
C GLY A 9 -9.19 9.99 -1.54
N LEU A 10 -9.71 10.90 -0.72
CA LEU A 10 -11.04 10.72 -0.12
C LEU A 10 -12.11 10.79 -1.21
N GLY A 11 -12.93 9.74 -1.28
CA GLY A 11 -14.07 9.70 -2.18
C GLY A 11 -13.75 9.48 -3.65
N ILE A 12 -12.51 9.18 -4.02
CA ILE A 12 -12.15 8.87 -5.41
C ILE A 12 -11.60 7.45 -5.52
N SER A 13 -11.81 6.84 -6.67
CA SER A 13 -11.36 5.49 -6.95
C SER A 13 -10.00 5.43 -7.64
N ILE A 14 -9.49 6.56 -8.12
CA ILE A 14 -8.19 6.66 -8.79
C ILE A 14 -7.16 7.12 -7.77
N PRO A 15 -5.99 6.45 -7.68
CA PRO A 15 -4.94 6.89 -6.76
C PRO A 15 -4.49 8.31 -7.08
N LEU A 16 -4.32 9.15 -6.04
CA LEU A 16 -3.82 10.52 -6.20
C LEU A 16 -2.36 10.55 -6.61
N THR A 17 -1.54 9.76 -5.92
CA THR A 17 -0.10 9.72 -6.17
C THR A 17 0.45 8.43 -5.56
N LYS A 18 1.73 8.19 -5.77
CA LYS A 18 2.45 7.12 -5.09
C LYS A 18 3.62 7.73 -4.32
N ILE A 19 3.92 7.13 -3.18
CA ILE A 19 5.02 7.57 -2.32
C ILE A 19 6.03 6.45 -2.17
N LYS A 20 7.30 6.83 -1.97
CA LYS A 20 8.39 5.89 -1.75
C LYS A 20 8.48 5.56 -0.27
N VAL A 21 8.61 4.28 0.05
CA VAL A 21 8.75 3.81 1.43
C VAL A 21 9.84 2.75 1.52
N GLU A 22 10.41 2.60 2.72
CA GLU A 22 11.29 1.48 3.03
C GLU A 22 10.45 0.32 3.54
N GLY A 23 10.70 -0.88 3.01
CA GLY A 23 9.95 -2.06 3.41
C GLY A 23 10.76 -3.33 3.31
N GLU A 24 10.12 -4.42 3.70
CA GLU A 24 10.70 -5.75 3.66
C GLU A 24 9.74 -6.68 2.93
N PRO A 25 10.26 -7.61 2.09
CA PRO A 25 9.38 -8.57 1.42
C PRO A 25 8.70 -9.49 2.44
N VAL A 26 7.46 -9.86 2.15
CA VAL A 26 6.65 -10.75 2.99
C VAL A 26 6.11 -11.87 2.13
N LYS A 27 6.19 -13.10 2.63
CA LYS A 27 5.54 -14.26 2.00
C LYS A 27 4.50 -14.81 2.97
N LEU A 28 3.26 -14.92 2.50
CA LEU A 28 2.16 -15.47 3.29
C LEU A 28 1.90 -16.92 2.89
N PRO A 29 1.57 -17.80 3.87
CA PRO A 29 1.22 -19.18 3.55
C PRO A 29 0.09 -19.25 2.53
N GLU A 30 0.24 -20.12 1.54
CA GLU A 30 -0.75 -20.32 0.47
C GLU A 30 -0.93 -19.12 -0.44
N ARG A 31 -0.14 -18.05 -0.25
CA ARG A 31 -0.18 -16.84 -1.08
C ARG A 31 1.22 -16.42 -1.51
N GLU A 32 2.15 -17.36 -1.60
CA GLU A 32 3.55 -17.09 -1.96
C GLU A 32 3.70 -16.54 -3.38
N TYR A 33 2.70 -16.72 -4.23
CA TYR A 33 2.68 -16.16 -5.59
C TYR A 33 2.49 -14.64 -5.60
N LEU A 34 2.06 -14.05 -4.49
CA LEU A 34 1.90 -12.61 -4.38
C LEU A 34 3.22 -11.95 -4.00
N SER A 35 3.53 -10.83 -4.64
CA SER A 35 4.69 -10.00 -4.28
C SER A 35 4.23 -8.96 -3.27
N LEU A 36 4.46 -9.24 -1.99
CA LEU A 36 4.03 -8.38 -0.89
C LEU A 36 5.23 -7.81 -0.16
N PHE A 37 5.05 -6.64 0.41
CA PHE A 37 6.03 -6.07 1.33
C PHE A 37 5.32 -5.46 2.54
N VAL A 38 6.04 -5.36 3.66
CA VAL A 38 5.54 -4.72 4.87
C VAL A 38 6.39 -3.48 5.13
N CYS A 39 5.74 -2.39 5.53
CA CYS A 39 6.42 -1.13 5.81
C CYS A 39 5.71 -0.36 6.91
N ARG A 40 6.42 0.60 7.52
CA ARG A 40 5.78 1.61 8.36
C ARG A 40 5.22 2.68 7.45
N MET A 41 3.99 3.11 7.74
CA MET A 41 3.33 4.12 6.92
C MET A 41 3.70 5.51 7.43
N PRO A 42 4.32 6.38 6.61
CA PRO A 42 4.57 7.75 7.03
C PRO A 42 3.25 8.52 7.15
N GLU A 43 3.23 9.56 7.99
CA GLU A 43 2.07 10.41 8.12
C GLU A 43 1.86 11.20 6.84
N ILE A 44 0.62 11.23 6.37
CA ILE A 44 0.24 11.97 5.16
C ILE A 44 -0.81 13.00 5.56
N THR A 45 -0.57 14.25 5.17
CA THR A 45 -1.53 15.33 5.40
C THR A 45 -1.95 15.93 4.07
N PHE A 46 -3.17 16.47 4.06
CA PHE A 46 -3.74 17.13 2.89
C PHE A 46 -3.96 18.60 3.24
N SER A 47 -3.45 19.49 2.38
CA SER A 47 -3.71 20.93 2.58
C SER A 47 -5.10 21.28 2.09
N SER A 48 -5.59 22.47 2.44
CA SER A 48 -6.86 22.98 1.95
C SER A 48 -6.89 23.14 0.43
N ALA A 49 -5.71 23.25 -0.19
CA ALA A 49 -5.57 23.33 -1.65
C ALA A 49 -5.47 21.93 -2.29
N GLY A 50 -5.64 20.85 -1.50
CA GLY A 50 -5.56 19.48 -2.02
C GLY A 50 -4.16 18.95 -2.21
N GLN A 51 -3.13 19.64 -1.73
CA GLN A 51 -1.77 19.18 -1.82
C GLN A 51 -1.49 18.09 -0.77
N ILE A 52 -0.72 17.09 -1.20
CA ILE A 52 -0.34 15.98 -0.34
C ILE A 52 1.04 16.24 0.24
N LYS A 53 1.19 16.12 1.56
CA LYS A 53 2.46 16.25 2.26
C LYS A 53 2.78 14.93 2.96
N VAL A 54 4.00 14.43 2.76
CA VAL A 54 4.47 13.18 3.36
C VAL A 54 5.49 13.51 4.44
N HIS A 55 5.24 13.05 5.67
CA HIS A 55 6.12 13.30 6.82
C HIS A 55 6.91 12.03 7.14
N ASN A 56 8.11 11.89 6.56
CA ASN A 56 8.90 10.66 6.65
C ASN A 56 9.47 10.36 8.04
N ASN A 57 9.41 11.29 8.97
CA ASN A 57 9.89 11.08 10.33
C ASN A 57 8.77 10.77 11.33
N ILE A 58 7.53 10.73 10.87
CA ILE A 58 6.35 10.46 11.70
C ILE A 58 5.61 9.29 11.08
N PHE A 59 5.40 8.23 11.87
CA PHE A 59 4.77 7.01 11.37
C PHE A 59 3.44 6.76 12.07
N THR A 60 2.45 6.31 11.29
CA THR A 60 1.08 6.10 11.78
C THR A 60 0.71 4.63 11.93
N GLY A 61 1.62 3.72 11.68
CA GLY A 61 1.38 2.29 11.81
C GLY A 61 2.12 1.49 10.74
N TRP A 62 1.71 0.24 10.57
CA TRP A 62 2.33 -0.67 9.63
C TRP A 62 1.33 -1.07 8.55
N ARG A 63 1.81 -1.34 7.35
CA ARG A 63 0.99 -1.82 6.25
C ARG A 63 1.67 -2.93 5.49
N VAL A 64 0.86 -3.86 5.00
CA VAL A 64 1.28 -4.86 4.01
C VAL A 64 0.69 -4.42 2.68
N VAL A 65 1.52 -4.35 1.66
CA VAL A 65 1.16 -3.77 0.37
C VAL A 65 1.50 -4.78 -0.73
N GLU A 66 0.62 -4.88 -1.72
CA GLU A 66 0.89 -5.67 -2.91
C GLU A 66 1.73 -4.81 -3.86
N GLU A 67 2.91 -5.32 -4.24
CA GLU A 67 3.94 -4.54 -4.93
C GLU A 67 3.53 -4.05 -6.32
N LYS A 68 2.87 -4.89 -7.10
CA LYS A 68 2.50 -4.54 -8.48
C LYS A 68 1.45 -3.45 -8.56
N THR A 69 0.49 -3.47 -7.66
CA THR A 69 -0.60 -2.48 -7.64
C THR A 69 -0.28 -1.30 -6.73
N GLY A 70 0.59 -1.47 -5.75
CA GLY A 70 0.86 -0.44 -4.75
C GLY A 70 -0.27 -0.27 -3.74
N LEU A 71 -1.21 -1.21 -3.68
CA LEU A 71 -2.39 -1.11 -2.82
C LEU A 71 -2.20 -1.90 -1.53
N THR A 72 -2.71 -1.31 -0.43
CA THR A 72 -2.65 -1.92 0.89
C THR A 72 -3.59 -3.11 0.99
N VAL A 73 -3.11 -4.23 1.49
CA VAL A 73 -3.90 -5.43 1.71
C VAL A 73 -4.07 -5.76 3.20
N GLY A 74 -3.36 -5.07 4.07
CA GLY A 74 -3.52 -5.21 5.51
C GLY A 74 -2.82 -4.10 6.25
N ASP A 75 -3.28 -3.78 7.46
CA ASP A 75 -2.66 -2.76 8.30
C ASP A 75 -2.74 -3.15 9.77
N GLY A 76 -1.98 -2.46 10.59
CA GLY A 76 -1.97 -2.70 12.02
C GLY A 76 -1.03 -1.76 12.75
N LYS A 77 -1.13 -1.77 14.07
CA LYS A 77 -0.27 -0.97 14.94
C LYS A 77 1.13 -1.55 15.08
N SER A 78 1.29 -2.83 14.71
CA SER A 78 2.57 -3.52 14.73
C SER A 78 2.79 -4.23 13.41
N LYS A 79 4.04 -4.58 13.14
CA LYS A 79 4.42 -5.34 11.95
C LYS A 79 3.67 -6.67 11.90
N SER A 80 3.67 -7.42 12.99
CA SER A 80 2.98 -8.72 13.05
C SER A 80 1.47 -8.57 12.91
N GLY A 81 0.89 -7.51 13.48
CA GLY A 81 -0.54 -7.23 13.35
C GLY A 81 -0.94 -6.94 11.92
N ALA A 82 -0.13 -6.15 11.21
CA ALA A 82 -0.39 -5.85 9.80
C ALA A 82 -0.32 -7.12 8.94
N ILE A 83 0.66 -7.97 9.17
CA ILE A 83 0.82 -9.23 8.44
C ILE A 83 -0.35 -10.16 8.72
N ARG A 84 -0.80 -10.26 9.97
CA ARG A 84 -1.95 -11.08 10.34
C ARG A 84 -3.24 -10.58 9.67
N HIS A 85 -3.44 -9.28 9.64
CA HIS A 85 -4.60 -8.68 8.99
C HIS A 85 -4.59 -8.95 7.49
N ALA A 86 -3.43 -8.82 6.83
CA ALA A 86 -3.29 -9.12 5.43
C ALA A 86 -3.63 -10.59 5.13
N TYR A 87 -3.14 -11.49 5.96
CA TYR A 87 -3.44 -12.92 5.81
C TYR A 87 -4.95 -13.19 5.85
N LYS A 88 -5.63 -12.62 6.85
CA LYS A 88 -7.09 -12.77 7.00
C LYS A 88 -7.84 -12.17 5.81
N THR A 89 -7.43 -11.00 5.37
CA THR A 89 -8.09 -10.31 4.25
C THR A 89 -7.97 -11.12 2.97
N LEU A 90 -6.78 -11.64 2.69
CA LEU A 90 -6.54 -12.36 1.45
C LEU A 90 -7.21 -13.73 1.43
N GLN A 91 -7.55 -14.29 2.59
CA GLN A 91 -8.27 -15.57 2.65
C GLN A 91 -9.70 -15.48 2.14
N ASN A 92 -10.26 -14.29 2.07
CA ASN A 92 -11.61 -14.08 1.53
C ASN A 92 -11.67 -14.17 0.01
N TYR A 93 -10.54 -14.32 -0.65
CA TYR A 93 -10.45 -14.30 -2.11
C TYR A 93 -9.72 -15.53 -2.64
N SER A 94 -10.18 -16.04 -3.79
CA SER A 94 -9.48 -17.11 -4.48
C SER A 94 -8.23 -16.58 -5.18
N LYS A 95 -7.36 -17.50 -5.59
CA LYS A 95 -6.17 -17.14 -6.37
C LYS A 95 -6.56 -16.40 -7.65
N GLU A 96 -7.59 -16.87 -8.33
CA GLU A 96 -8.08 -16.27 -9.58
C GLU A 96 -8.58 -14.85 -9.35
N GLN A 97 -9.31 -14.62 -8.25
CA GLN A 97 -9.80 -13.29 -7.90
C GLN A 97 -8.65 -12.32 -7.62
N LEU A 98 -7.64 -12.78 -6.90
CA LEU A 98 -6.46 -11.96 -6.58
C LEU A 98 -5.64 -11.64 -7.82
N GLU A 99 -5.43 -12.61 -8.69
CA GLU A 99 -4.70 -12.39 -9.94
C GLU A 99 -5.43 -11.42 -10.85
N GLU A 100 -6.75 -11.53 -10.94
CA GLU A 100 -7.58 -10.62 -11.72
C GLU A 100 -7.53 -9.20 -11.15
N PHE A 101 -7.58 -9.07 -9.83
CA PHE A 101 -7.47 -7.76 -9.17
C PHE A 101 -6.14 -7.09 -9.46
N ILE A 102 -5.04 -7.84 -9.40
CA ILE A 102 -3.71 -7.33 -9.70
C ILE A 102 -3.64 -6.87 -11.15
N LYS A 103 -4.08 -7.72 -12.06
CA LYS A 103 -4.07 -7.42 -13.49
C LYS A 103 -4.87 -6.17 -13.82
N LYS A 104 -6.01 -5.99 -13.16
CA LYS A 104 -6.88 -4.84 -13.36
C LYS A 104 -6.25 -3.55 -12.84
N ASN A 105 -5.47 -3.62 -11.77
CA ASN A 105 -4.98 -2.44 -11.05
C ASN A 105 -3.50 -2.13 -11.24
N GLU A 106 -2.69 -3.06 -11.74
CA GLU A 106 -1.23 -2.87 -11.83
C GLU A 106 -0.82 -1.70 -12.73
N ASN A 107 -1.61 -1.40 -13.75
CA ASN A 107 -1.32 -0.33 -14.71
C ASN A 107 -2.12 0.95 -14.46
N ARG A 108 -2.79 1.06 -13.32
CA ARG A 108 -3.55 2.27 -12.99
C ARG A 108 -2.61 3.42 -12.70
N LYS A 109 -2.78 4.52 -13.44
CA LYS A 109 -1.96 5.71 -13.27
C LYS A 109 -2.49 6.56 -12.12
N CYS A 110 -1.55 7.18 -11.38
CA CYS A 110 -1.89 8.16 -10.36
C CYS A 110 -2.20 9.51 -11.01
N LEU A 111 -2.97 10.34 -10.30
CA LEU A 111 -3.32 11.68 -10.79
C LEU A 111 -2.14 12.64 -10.77
N SER A 112 -1.13 12.40 -9.93
CA SER A 112 0.04 13.26 -9.84
C SER A 112 1.31 12.43 -9.78
N GLU A 113 2.46 13.08 -10.01
CA GLU A 113 3.76 12.44 -9.88
C GLU A 113 4.06 12.06 -8.42
N PRO A 114 4.98 11.10 -8.20
CA PRO A 114 5.37 10.74 -6.84
C PRO A 114 5.85 11.95 -6.05
N MET A 115 5.38 12.05 -4.80
CA MET A 115 5.74 13.16 -3.92
C MET A 115 7.01 12.86 -3.16
N THR A 116 7.80 13.91 -2.93
CA THR A 116 8.93 13.82 -2.02
C THR A 116 8.49 14.25 -0.63
N ASP A 117 9.28 13.85 0.38
CA ASP A 117 9.00 14.26 1.75
C ASP A 117 9.29 15.73 1.98
N ILE A 118 8.76 16.15 3.07
CA ILE A 118 8.95 17.51 3.57
C ILE A 118 9.83 17.46 4.80
#